data_c1f7ca1b2a44e4d30f77074d3f034a23
#
_entry.id   c1f7ca1b2a44e4d30f77074d3f034a23
#
_cell.length_a   1.000
_cell.length_b   1.000
_cell.length_c   1.000
_cell.angle_alpha   90.00
_cell.angle_beta   90.00
_cell.angle_gamma   90.00
#
_symmetry.space_group_name_H-M   'P 1'
#
loop_
_entity.id
_entity.type
_entity.pdbx_description
1 polymer ?
#
loop_
_entity_poly.entity_id
_entity_poly.type
_entity_poly.pdbx_seq_one_letter_code
_entity_poly.pdbx_strand_id
1 'polypeptide(L)'
;MFLRLFTYQCKIIFRVKELIFWTLLFPIALCTFMYLAFSNIFETTEKAGNIPVAIVAEQENAAASMMFEELSKGDEALLKVQKMTAEEADKALENGGVKGIYYTDSSLRLKVKETGMEQTILQMISKQYDQNKTLLMEVGSRHPEKLQEVIQTIQTQKSAVKEEAMGGSNPDNVVNYFYAIFAMTCLFASFSGCNTIHNIQPYTSELGRRKSVAPVSKMVEILSEFAAVELIQFALACLVLVYMTGILKINIGGHYGYVVLLLFVGTSFGNTMGLCIGSTRLSIEAKTGTLVGVSLGLCFFADLMISGIRAFMQQHIPFFNVISPASLIVDSFY
;
A
#
# COMPACT_ATOMS: atom_id res chain seq x y z
N MET A 1 41.67 -4.89 13.94
CA MET A 1 41.40 -3.48 13.65
C MET A 1 39.99 -3.25 13.14
N PHE A 2 39.53 -4.00 12.16
CA PHE A 2 38.15 -3.96 11.62
C PHE A 2 37.05 -3.98 12.72
N LEU A 3 37.03 -5.00 13.58
CA LEU A 3 36.07 -5.13 14.69
C LEU A 3 36.05 -3.93 15.64
N ARG A 4 37.23 -3.32 15.89
CA ARG A 4 37.28 -2.15 16.76
C ARG A 4 36.66 -0.91 16.15
N LEU A 5 36.87 -0.68 14.85
CA LEU A 5 36.22 0.40 14.10
C LEU A 5 34.71 0.15 13.98
N PHE A 6 34.31 -1.08 13.67
CA PHE A 6 32.92 -1.52 13.63
C PHE A 6 32.18 -1.22 14.95
N THR A 7 32.71 -1.68 16.10
CA THR A 7 32.06 -1.44 17.40
C THR A 7 32.04 0.03 17.78
N TYR A 8 33.06 0.81 17.35
CA TYR A 8 33.10 2.24 17.59
C TYR A 8 32.02 2.96 16.77
N GLN A 9 31.83 2.60 15.50
CA GLN A 9 30.82 3.16 14.64
C GLN A 9 29.38 2.83 15.15
N CYS A 10 29.15 1.61 15.62
CA CYS A 10 27.91 1.26 16.29
C CYS A 10 27.58 2.22 17.45
N LYS A 11 28.56 2.53 18.29
CA LYS A 11 28.39 3.47 19.42
C LYS A 11 28.07 4.90 18.93
N ILE A 12 28.69 5.34 17.83
CA ILE A 12 28.42 6.66 17.24
C ILE A 12 26.96 6.75 16.80
N ILE A 13 26.46 5.77 16.05
CA ILE A 13 25.08 5.78 15.52
C ILE A 13 24.05 5.89 16.65
N PHE A 14 24.21 5.11 17.72
CA PHE A 14 23.30 5.17 18.87
C PHE A 14 23.38 6.50 19.65
N ARG A 15 24.44 7.28 19.51
CA ARG A 15 24.57 8.61 20.13
C ARG A 15 23.95 9.73 19.30
N VAL A 16 23.85 9.56 17.99
CA VAL A 16 23.22 10.53 17.07
C VAL A 16 21.72 10.27 17.02
N LYS A 17 20.98 10.90 17.94
CA LYS A 17 19.52 10.70 18.10
C LYS A 17 18.74 11.01 16.83
N GLU A 18 19.20 11.95 16.03
CA GLU A 18 18.56 12.35 14.77
C GLU A 18 18.51 11.20 13.76
N LEU A 19 19.55 10.35 13.70
CA LEU A 19 19.56 9.19 12.80
C LEU A 19 18.50 8.18 13.20
N ILE A 20 18.38 7.88 14.50
CA ILE A 20 17.38 6.93 15.02
C ILE A 20 15.95 7.50 14.82
N PHE A 21 15.78 8.81 15.01
CA PHE A 21 14.49 9.45 14.78
C PHE A 21 14.01 9.25 13.34
N TRP A 22 14.82 9.60 12.35
CA TRP A 22 14.42 9.53 10.95
C TRP A 22 14.26 8.09 10.42
N THR A 23 15.06 7.15 10.93
CA THR A 23 15.05 5.77 10.41
C THR A 23 14.13 4.83 11.17
N LEU A 24 13.73 5.14 12.40
CA LEU A 24 12.84 4.30 13.21
C LEU A 24 11.56 5.03 13.63
N LEU A 25 11.71 6.16 14.35
CA LEU A 25 10.55 6.81 14.99
C LEU A 25 9.61 7.40 13.95
N PHE A 26 10.14 8.05 12.93
CA PHE A 26 9.37 8.69 11.88
C PHE A 26 8.56 7.67 11.04
N PRO A 27 9.14 6.57 10.52
CA PRO A 27 8.37 5.52 9.86
C PRO A 27 7.29 4.89 10.74
N ILE A 28 7.57 4.60 12.00
CA ILE A 28 6.60 4.06 12.96
C ILE A 28 5.44 5.06 13.17
N ALA A 29 5.74 6.34 13.38
CA ALA A 29 4.72 7.37 13.53
C ALA A 29 3.86 7.48 12.27
N LEU A 30 4.49 7.50 11.10
CA LEU A 30 3.78 7.58 9.81
C LEU A 30 2.88 6.35 9.58
N CYS A 31 3.38 5.13 9.88
CA CYS A 31 2.57 3.92 9.84
C CYS A 31 1.35 4.01 10.76
N THR A 32 1.56 4.51 11.99
CA THR A 32 0.47 4.65 12.96
C THR A 32 -0.57 5.66 12.48
N PHE A 33 -0.15 6.82 11.98
CA PHE A 33 -1.07 7.82 11.44
C PHE A 33 -1.84 7.31 10.22
N MET A 34 -1.16 6.62 9.29
CA MET A 34 -1.82 6.00 8.14
C MET A 34 -2.81 4.92 8.57
N TYR A 35 -2.42 4.06 9.52
CA TYR A 35 -3.32 3.05 10.07
C TYR A 35 -4.57 3.69 10.70
N LEU A 36 -4.42 4.74 11.52
CA LEU A 36 -5.56 5.44 12.14
C LEU A 36 -6.42 6.15 11.10
N ALA A 37 -5.81 6.77 10.09
CA ALA A 37 -6.54 7.45 9.02
C ALA A 37 -7.37 6.48 8.17
N PHE A 38 -6.87 5.27 7.95
CA PHE A 38 -7.51 4.24 7.14
C PHE A 38 -8.20 3.15 7.95
N SER A 39 -8.23 3.23 9.29
CA SER A 39 -8.85 2.20 10.16
C SER A 39 -10.29 1.91 9.79
N ASN A 40 -11.08 2.94 9.47
CA ASN A 40 -12.46 2.78 9.02
C ASN A 40 -12.56 2.01 7.69
N ILE A 41 -11.56 2.12 6.82
CA ILE A 41 -11.51 1.41 5.54
C ILE A 41 -11.16 -0.06 5.79
N PHE A 42 -10.20 -0.36 6.65
CA PHE A 42 -9.87 -1.74 7.05
C PHE A 42 -11.06 -2.45 7.70
N GLU A 43 -11.76 -1.79 8.63
CA GLU A 43 -12.96 -2.34 9.23
C GLU A 43 -14.10 -2.54 8.22
N THR A 44 -14.20 -1.68 7.20
CA THR A 44 -15.22 -1.78 6.17
C THR A 44 -14.87 -2.86 5.15
N THR A 45 -13.59 -3.07 4.85
CA THR A 45 -13.14 -4.13 3.93
C THR A 45 -13.28 -5.52 4.56
N GLU A 46 -12.99 -5.68 5.86
CA GLU A 46 -13.31 -6.92 6.60
C GLU A 46 -14.83 -7.15 6.73
N LYS A 47 -15.64 -6.08 6.70
CA LYS A 47 -17.10 -6.11 6.79
C LYS A 47 -17.81 -5.85 5.46
N ALA A 48 -17.10 -5.84 4.31
CA ALA A 48 -17.71 -5.66 2.98
C ALA A 48 -18.66 -6.82 2.57
N GLY A 49 -18.77 -7.84 3.38
CA GLY A 49 -19.87 -8.78 3.41
C GLY A 49 -21.05 -8.24 4.26
N ASN A 50 -22.28 -8.35 3.74
CA ASN A 50 -23.53 -7.98 4.43
C ASN A 50 -23.89 -6.48 4.46
N ILE A 51 -23.71 -5.75 3.35
CA ILE A 51 -24.27 -4.39 3.24
C ILE A 51 -25.80 -4.44 3.40
N PRO A 52 -26.39 -3.79 4.43
CA PRO A 52 -27.82 -3.81 4.64
C PRO A 52 -28.52 -2.95 3.56
N VAL A 53 -29.38 -3.57 2.76
CA VAL A 53 -30.15 -2.91 1.68
C VAL A 53 -31.62 -3.22 1.81
N ALA A 54 -32.46 -2.22 1.54
CA ALA A 54 -33.89 -2.40 1.42
C ALA A 54 -34.28 -2.67 -0.06
N ILE A 55 -35.19 -3.60 -0.29
CA ILE A 55 -35.80 -3.81 -1.57
C ILE A 55 -37.28 -3.43 -1.47
N VAL A 56 -37.69 -2.48 -2.30
CA VAL A 56 -39.08 -2.07 -2.49
C VAL A 56 -39.54 -2.66 -3.81
N ALA A 57 -40.38 -3.70 -3.74
CA ALA A 57 -40.96 -4.37 -4.92
C ALA A 57 -42.25 -3.66 -5.31
N GLU A 58 -42.23 -2.77 -6.31
CA GLU A 58 -43.43 -2.19 -6.90
C GLU A 58 -44.04 -3.14 -7.97
N GLN A 59 -43.22 -3.94 -8.64
CA GLN A 59 -43.62 -5.04 -9.51
C GLN A 59 -42.72 -6.26 -9.30
N GLU A 60 -43.22 -7.47 -9.45
CA GLU A 60 -42.43 -8.70 -9.38
C GLU A 60 -41.45 -8.80 -10.56
N ASN A 61 -40.21 -8.43 -10.32
CA ASN A 61 -39.13 -8.64 -11.26
C ASN A 61 -38.32 -9.89 -10.83
N ALA A 62 -38.70 -11.03 -11.41
CA ALA A 62 -38.11 -12.33 -11.09
C ALA A 62 -36.56 -12.34 -11.26
N ALA A 63 -36.03 -11.65 -12.28
CA ALA A 63 -34.59 -11.59 -12.53
C ALA A 63 -33.84 -10.79 -11.44
N ALA A 64 -34.38 -9.66 -10.99
CA ALA A 64 -33.83 -8.89 -9.91
C ALA A 64 -33.91 -9.66 -8.59
N SER A 65 -35.03 -10.33 -8.33
CA SER A 65 -35.22 -11.13 -7.11
C SER A 65 -34.22 -12.30 -7.03
N MET A 66 -33.95 -13.00 -8.11
CA MET A 66 -32.96 -14.06 -8.20
C MET A 66 -31.54 -13.52 -7.95
N MET A 67 -31.18 -12.39 -8.55
CA MET A 67 -29.88 -11.76 -8.35
C MET A 67 -29.66 -11.37 -6.88
N PHE A 68 -30.63 -10.72 -6.24
CA PHE A 68 -30.54 -10.34 -4.84
C PHE A 68 -30.50 -11.54 -3.89
N GLU A 69 -31.25 -12.59 -4.20
CA GLU A 69 -31.24 -13.82 -3.44
C GLU A 69 -29.87 -14.51 -3.51
N GLU A 70 -29.24 -14.47 -4.68
CA GLU A 70 -27.90 -15.03 -4.88
C GLU A 70 -26.81 -14.19 -4.18
N LEU A 71 -26.90 -12.85 -4.22
CA LEU A 71 -25.98 -11.95 -3.53
C LEU A 71 -26.15 -11.96 -1.99
N SER A 72 -27.24 -12.53 -1.49
CA SER A 72 -27.52 -12.68 -0.06
C SER A 72 -27.25 -14.09 0.50
N LYS A 73 -26.85 -15.07 -0.35
CA LYS A 73 -26.58 -16.45 0.04
C LYS A 73 -25.07 -16.69 0.20
N GLY A 74 -24.66 -17.44 1.22
CA GLY A 74 -23.29 -17.92 1.46
C GLY A 74 -22.57 -17.23 2.62
N ASP A 75 -21.43 -17.78 3.00
CA ASP A 75 -20.56 -17.21 4.07
C ASP A 75 -19.93 -15.86 3.64
N GLU A 76 -19.88 -15.57 2.34
CA GLU A 76 -19.42 -14.31 1.75
C GLU A 76 -20.58 -13.48 1.15
N ALA A 77 -21.75 -13.48 1.81
CA ALA A 77 -22.89 -12.72 1.35
C ALA A 77 -22.57 -11.21 1.28
N LEU A 78 -22.60 -10.63 0.07
CA LEU A 78 -22.33 -9.21 -0.18
C LEU A 78 -23.42 -8.29 0.34
N LEU A 79 -24.69 -8.75 0.32
CA LEU A 79 -25.86 -7.95 0.67
C LEU A 79 -26.69 -8.61 1.76
N LYS A 80 -27.10 -7.83 2.75
CA LYS A 80 -28.16 -8.21 3.69
C LYS A 80 -29.47 -7.60 3.23
N VAL A 81 -30.24 -8.37 2.46
CA VAL A 81 -31.47 -7.91 1.83
C VAL A 81 -32.60 -7.89 2.84
N GLN A 82 -33.34 -6.78 2.91
CA GLN A 82 -34.56 -6.61 3.70
C GLN A 82 -35.68 -6.12 2.79
N LYS A 83 -36.77 -6.88 2.69
CA LYS A 83 -37.94 -6.46 1.94
C LYS A 83 -38.80 -5.55 2.81
N MET A 84 -39.07 -4.35 2.35
CA MET A 84 -39.80 -3.31 3.09
C MET A 84 -40.76 -2.55 2.15
N THR A 85 -41.70 -1.84 2.75
CA THR A 85 -42.51 -0.84 2.03
C THR A 85 -41.70 0.40 1.73
N ALA A 86 -42.11 1.24 0.78
CA ALA A 86 -41.37 2.46 0.41
C ALA A 86 -41.20 3.42 1.60
N GLU A 87 -42.23 3.57 2.44
CA GLU A 87 -42.18 4.45 3.61
C GLU A 87 -41.24 3.93 4.71
N GLU A 88 -41.23 2.62 4.94
CA GLU A 88 -40.33 1.97 5.90
C GLU A 88 -38.90 2.02 5.45
N ALA A 89 -38.65 1.81 4.15
CA ALA A 89 -37.33 1.87 3.55
C ALA A 89 -36.73 3.28 3.63
N ASP A 90 -37.50 4.32 3.37
CA ASP A 90 -37.07 5.72 3.49
C ASP A 90 -36.71 6.07 4.95
N LYS A 91 -37.51 5.66 5.92
CA LYS A 91 -37.21 5.84 7.34
C LYS A 91 -35.95 5.07 7.76
N ALA A 92 -35.78 3.84 7.27
CA ALA A 92 -34.60 3.03 7.54
C ALA A 92 -33.33 3.65 6.94
N LEU A 93 -33.40 4.25 5.75
CA LEU A 93 -32.30 4.96 5.11
C LEU A 93 -31.94 6.24 5.88
N GLU A 94 -32.92 7.00 6.35
CA GLU A 94 -32.69 8.20 7.17
C GLU A 94 -32.02 7.87 8.51
N ASN A 95 -32.45 6.79 9.16
CA ASN A 95 -31.91 6.32 10.43
C ASN A 95 -30.60 5.52 10.30
N GLY A 96 -30.08 5.30 9.07
CA GLY A 96 -28.86 4.55 8.83
C GLY A 96 -28.99 3.03 8.99
N GLY A 97 -30.21 2.49 9.12
CA GLY A 97 -30.50 1.06 9.22
C GLY A 97 -30.26 0.30 7.93
N VAL A 98 -30.34 0.99 6.79
CA VAL A 98 -29.96 0.49 5.45
C VAL A 98 -29.06 1.51 4.76
N LYS A 99 -28.18 1.03 3.87
CA LYS A 99 -27.21 1.86 3.15
C LYS A 99 -27.69 2.28 1.75
N GLY A 100 -28.72 1.63 1.27
CA GLY A 100 -29.38 1.95 0.00
C GLY A 100 -30.72 1.25 -0.14
N ILE A 101 -31.56 1.81 -0.99
CA ILE A 101 -32.88 1.27 -1.34
C ILE A 101 -32.89 0.97 -2.83
N TYR A 102 -33.19 -0.27 -3.16
CA TYR A 102 -33.43 -0.68 -4.53
C TYR A 102 -34.95 -0.73 -4.81
N TYR A 103 -35.37 0.05 -5.80
CA TYR A 103 -36.72 -0.04 -6.37
C TYR A 103 -36.68 -0.97 -7.58
N THR A 104 -37.41 -2.07 -7.49
CA THR A 104 -37.50 -3.05 -8.57
C THR A 104 -38.76 -2.79 -9.41
N ASP A 105 -38.59 -1.91 -10.36
CA ASP A 105 -39.55 -1.51 -11.38
C ASP A 105 -39.17 -2.14 -12.72
N SER A 106 -39.53 -1.50 -13.82
CA SER A 106 -39.00 -1.81 -15.16
C SER A 106 -37.49 -1.63 -15.28
N SER A 107 -36.88 -0.80 -14.44
CA SER A 107 -35.43 -0.62 -14.27
C SER A 107 -35.05 -0.71 -12.79
N LEU A 108 -33.81 -1.07 -12.50
CA LEU A 108 -33.28 -1.11 -11.12
C LEU A 108 -32.84 0.29 -10.70
N ARG A 109 -33.64 0.97 -9.87
CA ARG A 109 -33.31 2.30 -9.37
C ARG A 109 -32.76 2.20 -7.97
N LEU A 110 -31.58 2.84 -7.73
CA LEU A 110 -30.92 2.89 -6.43
C LEU A 110 -31.07 4.29 -5.81
N LYS A 111 -31.57 4.36 -4.57
CA LYS A 111 -31.59 5.56 -3.73
C LYS A 111 -30.62 5.39 -2.60
N VAL A 112 -29.70 6.35 -2.44
CA VAL A 112 -28.71 6.40 -1.35
C VAL A 112 -28.73 7.77 -0.68
N LYS A 113 -28.35 7.85 0.59
CA LYS A 113 -28.35 9.09 1.36
C LYS A 113 -27.01 9.84 1.27
N GLU A 114 -25.92 9.09 1.24
CA GLU A 114 -24.55 9.62 1.28
C GLU A 114 -23.72 8.98 0.18
N THR A 115 -22.53 9.53 -0.10
CA THR A 115 -21.58 8.95 -1.02
C THR A 115 -20.48 8.28 -0.22
N GLY A 116 -20.27 6.97 -0.43
CA GLY A 116 -19.25 6.17 0.27
C GLY A 116 -18.94 4.88 -0.49
N MET A 117 -18.07 4.04 0.08
CA MET A 117 -17.64 2.81 -0.54
C MET A 117 -18.81 1.82 -0.71
N GLU A 118 -19.63 1.64 0.34
CA GLU A 118 -20.81 0.78 0.30
C GLU A 118 -21.77 1.21 -0.80
N GLN A 119 -22.04 2.52 -0.93
CA GLN A 119 -22.91 3.09 -1.96
C GLN A 119 -22.32 2.93 -3.36
N THR A 120 -21.00 3.01 -3.50
CA THR A 120 -20.31 2.76 -4.77
C THR A 120 -20.48 1.30 -5.21
N ILE A 121 -20.35 0.34 -4.27
CA ILE A 121 -20.61 -1.09 -4.52
C ILE A 121 -22.05 -1.30 -4.96
N LEU A 122 -23.02 -0.69 -4.26
CA LEU A 122 -24.43 -0.78 -4.64
C LEU A 122 -24.68 -0.20 -6.04
N GLN A 123 -24.02 0.91 -6.38
CA GLN A 123 -24.14 1.51 -7.71
C GLN A 123 -23.53 0.63 -8.80
N MET A 124 -22.40 -0.05 -8.52
CA MET A 124 -21.80 -1.01 -9.45
C MET A 124 -22.75 -2.20 -9.71
N ILE A 125 -23.37 -2.74 -8.67
CA ILE A 125 -24.35 -3.82 -8.80
C ILE A 125 -25.52 -3.38 -9.70
N SER A 126 -26.05 -2.16 -9.50
CA SER A 126 -27.12 -1.60 -10.34
C SER A 126 -26.70 -1.48 -11.81
N LYS A 127 -25.52 -0.92 -12.07
CA LYS A 127 -24.98 -0.80 -13.43
C LYS A 127 -24.77 -2.15 -14.11
N GLN A 128 -24.25 -3.13 -13.40
CA GLN A 128 -24.03 -4.47 -13.92
C GLN A 128 -25.34 -5.18 -14.26
N TYR A 129 -26.35 -5.00 -13.41
CA TYR A 129 -27.69 -5.50 -13.71
C TYR A 129 -28.26 -4.90 -15.01
N ASP A 130 -28.20 -3.58 -15.19
CA ASP A 130 -28.69 -2.89 -16.37
C ASP A 130 -27.92 -3.31 -17.64
N GLN A 131 -26.59 -3.48 -17.54
CA GLN A 131 -25.77 -3.99 -18.64
C GLN A 131 -26.15 -5.42 -19.03
N ASN A 132 -26.29 -6.31 -18.07
CA ASN A 132 -26.68 -7.70 -18.30
C ASN A 132 -28.10 -7.78 -18.90
N LYS A 133 -29.03 -6.96 -18.41
CA LYS A 133 -30.39 -6.87 -18.95
C LYS A 133 -30.40 -6.41 -20.40
N THR A 134 -29.60 -5.38 -20.71
CA THR A 134 -29.48 -4.86 -22.09
C THR A 134 -28.90 -5.91 -23.03
N LEU A 135 -27.85 -6.61 -22.60
CA LEU A 135 -27.23 -7.71 -23.34
C LEU A 135 -28.21 -8.85 -23.60
N LEU A 136 -28.96 -9.27 -22.58
CA LEU A 136 -29.94 -10.34 -22.71
C LEU A 136 -31.10 -9.96 -23.66
N MET A 137 -31.54 -8.69 -23.62
CA MET A 137 -32.58 -8.19 -24.55
C MET A 137 -32.05 -8.12 -25.99
N GLU A 138 -30.82 -7.67 -26.21
CA GLU A 138 -30.21 -7.57 -27.52
C GLU A 138 -29.96 -8.96 -28.14
N VAL A 139 -29.40 -9.89 -27.35
CA VAL A 139 -29.18 -11.27 -27.79
C VAL A 139 -30.52 -11.98 -28.03
N GLY A 140 -31.49 -11.81 -27.13
CA GLY A 140 -32.80 -12.41 -27.29
C GLY A 140 -33.57 -11.92 -28.53
N SER A 141 -33.34 -10.68 -28.97
CA SER A 141 -33.96 -10.10 -30.17
C SER A 141 -33.25 -10.49 -31.47
N ARG A 142 -31.90 -10.66 -31.45
CA ARG A 142 -31.10 -10.92 -32.66
C ARG A 142 -30.71 -12.39 -32.84
N HIS A 143 -30.46 -13.10 -31.74
CA HIS A 143 -29.95 -14.48 -31.74
C HIS A 143 -30.56 -15.31 -30.59
N PRO A 144 -31.84 -15.65 -30.64
CA PRO A 144 -32.53 -16.37 -29.56
C PRO A 144 -31.89 -17.75 -29.25
N GLU A 145 -31.25 -18.38 -30.25
CA GLU A 145 -30.55 -19.65 -30.11
C GLU A 145 -29.33 -19.58 -29.18
N LYS A 146 -28.72 -18.40 -29.00
CA LYS A 146 -27.55 -18.18 -28.13
C LYS A 146 -27.90 -17.70 -26.73
N LEU A 147 -29.18 -17.49 -26.44
CA LEU A 147 -29.60 -16.93 -25.15
C LEU A 147 -29.19 -17.79 -23.96
N GLN A 148 -29.26 -19.12 -24.07
CA GLN A 148 -28.83 -20.03 -23.01
C GLN A 148 -27.32 -20.01 -22.77
N GLU A 149 -26.52 -19.89 -23.83
CA GLU A 149 -25.06 -19.80 -23.74
C GLU A 149 -24.62 -18.50 -23.05
N VAL A 150 -25.31 -17.37 -23.36
CA VAL A 150 -25.05 -16.08 -22.73
C VAL A 150 -25.47 -16.09 -21.26
N ILE A 151 -26.60 -16.70 -20.90
CA ILE A 151 -27.01 -16.85 -19.50
C ILE A 151 -25.98 -17.66 -18.70
N GLN A 152 -25.53 -18.80 -19.27
CA GLN A 152 -24.47 -19.58 -18.63
C GLN A 152 -23.16 -18.80 -18.50
N THR A 153 -22.79 -18.01 -19.51
CA THR A 153 -21.59 -17.17 -19.49
C THR A 153 -21.71 -16.09 -18.41
N ILE A 154 -22.86 -15.41 -18.28
CA ILE A 154 -23.09 -14.42 -17.22
C ILE A 154 -23.04 -15.06 -15.83
N GLN A 155 -23.59 -16.26 -15.66
CA GLN A 155 -23.50 -17.02 -14.40
C GLN A 155 -22.08 -17.49 -14.07
N THR A 156 -21.30 -17.87 -15.10
CA THR A 156 -19.91 -18.33 -14.94
C THR A 156 -18.95 -17.14 -14.80
N GLN A 157 -19.29 -15.96 -15.32
CA GLN A 157 -18.46 -14.75 -15.21
C GLN A 157 -18.29 -14.27 -13.78
N LYS A 158 -19.09 -14.75 -12.83
CA LYS A 158 -18.86 -14.57 -11.39
C LYS A 158 -17.51 -15.11 -10.91
N SER A 159 -16.92 -16.07 -11.61
CA SER A 159 -15.62 -16.67 -11.28
C SER A 159 -14.47 -16.26 -12.22
N ALA A 160 -14.75 -15.45 -13.28
CA ALA A 160 -13.73 -15.09 -14.28
C ALA A 160 -12.87 -13.89 -13.89
N VAL A 161 -13.26 -13.09 -12.90
CA VAL A 161 -12.42 -12.10 -12.25
C VAL A 161 -12.00 -12.64 -10.89
N LYS A 162 -11.24 -13.72 -10.91
CA LYS A 162 -10.40 -14.07 -9.77
C LYS A 162 -9.22 -13.13 -9.87
N GLU A 163 -9.16 -12.11 -9.04
CA GLU A 163 -7.93 -11.38 -8.78
C GLU A 163 -6.94 -12.38 -8.19
N GLU A 164 -6.18 -13.05 -9.05
CA GLU A 164 -5.02 -13.80 -8.62
C GLU A 164 -3.93 -12.77 -8.33
N ALA A 165 -3.83 -12.40 -7.07
CA ALA A 165 -2.66 -11.70 -6.58
C ALA A 165 -1.44 -12.59 -6.87
N MET A 166 -0.52 -12.15 -7.74
CA MET A 166 0.73 -12.87 -8.04
C MET A 166 1.59 -13.10 -6.79
N GLY A 167 1.25 -12.53 -5.65
CA GLY A 167 1.93 -12.66 -4.36
C GLY A 167 1.09 -13.24 -3.22
N GLY A 168 -0.12 -13.76 -3.47
CA GLY A 168 -0.93 -14.45 -2.44
C GLY A 168 -1.72 -13.53 -1.50
N SER A 169 -1.76 -12.23 -1.71
CA SER A 169 -2.68 -11.31 -1.03
C SER A 169 -3.28 -10.34 -2.04
N ASN A 170 -4.58 -10.09 -1.94
CA ASN A 170 -5.24 -9.02 -2.70
C ASN A 170 -4.57 -7.68 -2.33
N PRO A 171 -4.01 -6.94 -3.30
CA PRO A 171 -3.41 -5.65 -3.01
C PRO A 171 -4.50 -4.64 -2.70
N ASP A 172 -4.84 -4.53 -1.44
CA ASP A 172 -5.66 -3.43 -0.95
C ASP A 172 -4.92 -2.13 -1.25
N ASN A 173 -5.56 -1.18 -1.93
CA ASN A 173 -4.94 0.11 -2.25
C ASN A 173 -4.35 0.80 -1.02
N VAL A 174 -4.84 0.46 0.17
CA VAL A 174 -4.35 0.97 1.45
C VAL A 174 -3.03 0.31 1.86
N VAL A 175 -2.84 -0.98 1.59
CA VAL A 175 -1.60 -1.70 1.92
C VAL A 175 -0.41 -1.15 1.12
N ASN A 176 -0.66 -0.61 -0.06
CA ASN A 176 0.34 0.04 -0.90
C ASN A 176 1.10 1.19 -0.19
N TYR A 177 0.38 1.99 0.62
CA TYR A 177 1.02 3.04 1.42
C TYR A 177 2.05 2.46 2.42
N PHE A 178 1.77 1.29 2.99
CA PHE A 178 2.69 0.64 3.91
C PHE A 178 3.92 0.08 3.20
N TYR A 179 3.79 -0.43 1.97
CA TYR A 179 4.92 -0.82 1.13
C TYR A 179 5.81 0.39 0.79
N ALA A 180 5.19 1.53 0.47
CA ALA A 180 5.93 2.78 0.23
C ALA A 180 6.66 3.29 1.50
N ILE A 181 6.10 3.08 2.69
CA ILE A 181 6.80 3.39 3.97
C ILE A 181 8.00 2.46 4.18
N PHE A 182 7.93 1.18 3.79
CA PHE A 182 9.11 0.32 3.79
C PHE A 182 10.20 0.83 2.86
N ALA A 183 9.84 1.22 1.63
CA ALA A 183 10.79 1.81 0.69
C ALA A 183 11.42 3.08 1.28
N MET A 184 10.63 3.93 1.93
CA MET A 184 11.13 5.11 2.63
C MET A 184 12.09 4.76 3.76
N THR A 185 11.76 3.74 4.58
CA THR A 185 12.64 3.27 5.67
C THR A 185 13.99 2.82 5.14
N CYS A 186 14.00 2.07 4.03
CA CYS A 186 15.22 1.64 3.35
C CYS A 186 16.04 2.83 2.83
N LEU A 187 15.41 3.80 2.17
CA LEU A 187 16.09 4.97 1.63
C LEU A 187 16.61 5.91 2.71
N PHE A 188 15.96 5.98 3.86
CA PHE A 188 16.42 6.79 5.00
C PHE A 188 17.69 6.23 5.68
N ALA A 189 18.07 4.98 5.42
CA ALA A 189 19.40 4.49 5.77
C ALA A 189 20.52 5.38 5.19
N SER A 190 20.24 6.14 4.13
CA SER A 190 21.15 7.09 3.50
C SER A 190 21.65 8.19 4.44
N PHE A 191 20.86 8.60 5.43
CA PHE A 191 21.33 9.57 6.43
C PHE A 191 22.52 9.04 7.21
N SER A 192 22.49 7.76 7.58
CA SER A 192 23.61 7.11 8.30
C SER A 192 24.82 6.93 7.41
N GLY A 193 24.64 6.56 6.15
CA GLY A 193 25.73 6.49 5.16
C GLY A 193 26.40 7.85 4.95
N CYS A 194 25.61 8.93 4.80
CA CYS A 194 26.13 10.29 4.66
C CYS A 194 26.93 10.74 5.90
N ASN A 195 26.38 10.47 7.09
CA ASN A 195 27.07 10.79 8.35
C ASN A 195 28.40 10.06 8.48
N THR A 196 28.46 8.80 8.05
CA THR A 196 29.69 8.00 8.03
C THR A 196 30.79 8.66 7.21
N ILE A 197 30.49 9.02 5.95
CA ILE A 197 31.48 9.70 5.10
C ILE A 197 31.84 11.08 5.63
N HIS A 198 30.88 11.83 6.16
CA HIS A 198 31.17 13.11 6.81
C HIS A 198 32.22 12.96 7.94
N ASN A 199 32.14 11.91 8.73
CA ASN A 199 33.05 11.61 9.82
C ASN A 199 34.43 11.04 9.38
N ILE A 200 34.59 10.63 8.12
CA ILE A 200 35.84 10.15 7.54
C ILE A 200 36.57 11.29 6.83
N GLN A 201 35.86 12.25 6.23
CA GLN A 201 36.46 13.31 5.44
C GLN A 201 37.20 14.36 6.33
N PRO A 202 38.49 14.64 6.07
CA PRO A 202 39.29 15.51 6.95
C PRO A 202 38.91 17.00 6.88
N TYR A 203 38.24 17.42 5.82
CA TYR A 203 37.82 18.82 5.64
C TYR A 203 36.40 19.10 6.16
N THR A 204 35.64 18.07 6.52
CA THR A 204 34.26 18.22 6.98
C THR A 204 34.12 18.10 8.49
N SER A 205 34.96 17.30 9.15
CA SER A 205 34.86 17.04 10.59
C SER A 205 36.20 16.95 11.30
N GLU A 206 36.24 17.34 12.59
CA GLU A 206 37.39 17.16 13.44
C GLU A 206 37.79 15.67 13.63
N LEU A 207 36.77 14.79 13.63
CA LEU A 207 36.98 13.35 13.66
C LEU A 207 37.66 12.86 12.38
N GLY A 208 37.25 13.36 11.22
CA GLY A 208 37.88 13.05 9.94
C GLY A 208 39.35 13.48 9.87
N ARG A 209 39.71 14.64 10.44
CA ARG A 209 41.10 15.08 10.55
C ARG A 209 41.93 14.10 11.35
N ARG A 210 41.45 13.66 12.52
CA ARG A 210 42.15 12.67 13.37
C ARG A 210 42.28 11.32 12.67
N LYS A 211 41.22 10.87 11.97
CA LYS A 211 41.22 9.63 11.21
C LYS A 211 42.14 9.66 10.00
N SER A 212 42.34 10.84 9.38
CA SER A 212 43.22 10.97 8.21
C SER A 212 44.69 10.73 8.51
N VAL A 213 45.16 11.02 9.72
CA VAL A 213 46.55 10.80 10.17
C VAL A 213 46.75 9.45 10.85
N ALA A 214 45.69 8.69 11.08
CA ALA A 214 45.78 7.37 11.69
C ALA A 214 46.38 6.33 10.71
N PRO A 215 47.25 5.41 11.17
CA PRO A 215 47.85 4.38 10.33
C PRO A 215 46.87 3.25 10.00
N VAL A 216 45.77 3.59 9.33
CA VAL A 216 44.71 2.67 8.95
C VAL A 216 44.44 2.78 7.46
N SER A 217 44.30 1.66 6.78
CA SER A 217 43.85 1.64 5.39
C SER A 217 42.44 2.21 5.28
N LYS A 218 42.25 3.22 4.41
CA LYS A 218 40.93 3.85 4.16
C LYS A 218 39.87 2.85 3.75
N MET A 219 40.23 1.82 3.00
CA MET A 219 39.33 0.76 2.61
C MET A 219 38.77 -0.04 3.79
N VAL A 220 39.68 -0.39 4.75
CA VAL A 220 39.27 -1.09 5.98
C VAL A 220 38.39 -0.21 6.85
N GLU A 221 38.68 1.09 6.92
CA GLU A 221 37.87 2.07 7.63
C GLU A 221 36.45 2.14 7.04
N ILE A 222 36.31 2.42 5.73
CA ILE A 222 35.04 2.55 5.05
C ILE A 222 34.24 1.25 5.16
N LEU A 223 34.82 0.09 4.88
CA LEU A 223 34.12 -1.19 4.93
C LEU A 223 33.66 -1.55 6.35
N SER A 224 34.45 -1.26 7.37
CA SER A 224 34.07 -1.56 8.75
C SER A 224 32.95 -0.66 9.23
N GLU A 225 32.97 0.62 8.85
CA GLU A 225 31.90 1.57 9.20
C GLU A 225 30.63 1.33 8.40
N PHE A 226 30.76 0.99 7.11
CA PHE A 226 29.62 0.59 6.28
C PHE A 226 28.92 -0.65 6.86
N ALA A 227 29.69 -1.70 7.21
CA ALA A 227 29.13 -2.91 7.80
C ALA A 227 28.40 -2.65 9.13
N ALA A 228 28.92 -1.73 9.95
CA ALA A 228 28.29 -1.35 11.21
C ALA A 228 26.97 -0.60 10.98
N VAL A 229 26.97 0.35 10.06
CA VAL A 229 25.77 1.10 9.68
C VAL A 229 24.72 0.16 9.08
N GLU A 230 25.12 -0.70 8.15
CA GLU A 230 24.24 -1.66 7.50
C GLU A 230 23.55 -2.58 8.50
N LEU A 231 24.31 -3.16 9.43
CA LEU A 231 23.73 -4.03 10.46
C LEU A 231 22.69 -3.30 11.32
N ILE A 232 22.98 -2.07 11.72
CA ILE A 232 22.06 -1.29 12.56
C ILE A 232 20.83 -0.87 11.77
N GLN A 233 21.00 -0.34 10.55
CA GLN A 233 19.86 0.11 9.72
C GLN A 233 18.96 -1.05 9.32
N PHE A 234 19.53 -2.19 8.97
CA PHE A 234 18.79 -3.41 8.73
C PHE A 234 18.00 -3.86 9.98
N ALA A 235 18.62 -3.84 11.16
CA ALA A 235 17.93 -4.17 12.41
C ALA A 235 16.76 -3.20 12.70
N LEU A 236 16.96 -1.90 12.47
CA LEU A 236 15.89 -0.90 12.62
C LEU A 236 14.75 -1.10 11.60
N ALA A 237 15.08 -1.43 10.36
CA ALA A 237 14.07 -1.76 9.33
C ALA A 237 13.28 -3.04 9.70
N CYS A 238 13.94 -4.06 10.26
CA CYS A 238 13.27 -5.25 10.80
C CYS A 238 12.35 -4.90 11.98
N LEU A 239 12.71 -3.94 12.84
CA LEU A 239 11.82 -3.47 13.91
C LEU A 239 10.57 -2.79 13.36
N VAL A 240 10.69 -1.99 12.29
CA VAL A 240 9.53 -1.41 11.59
C VAL A 240 8.65 -2.52 11.00
N LEU A 241 9.25 -3.56 10.39
CA LEU A 241 8.52 -4.72 9.90
C LEU A 241 7.73 -5.43 11.01
N VAL A 242 8.37 -5.72 12.14
CA VAL A 242 7.73 -6.34 13.30
C VAL A 242 6.60 -5.47 13.85
N TYR A 243 6.78 -4.15 13.87
CA TYR A 243 5.74 -3.21 14.28
C TYR A 243 4.51 -3.30 13.36
N MET A 244 4.73 -3.27 12.04
CA MET A 244 3.64 -3.29 11.06
C MET A 244 2.87 -4.63 11.07
N THR A 245 3.59 -5.75 11.14
CA THR A 245 2.96 -7.08 11.10
C THR A 245 2.44 -7.55 12.46
N GLY A 246 3.16 -7.23 13.55
CA GLY A 246 2.84 -7.69 14.89
C GLY A 246 1.82 -6.79 15.61
N ILE A 247 1.99 -5.47 15.55
CA ILE A 247 1.15 -4.50 16.27
C ILE A 247 0.00 -4.02 15.40
N LEU A 248 0.27 -3.57 14.18
CA LEU A 248 -0.78 -3.10 13.27
C LEU A 248 -1.50 -4.25 12.53
N LYS A 249 -0.99 -5.48 12.62
CA LYS A 249 -1.54 -6.70 11.99
C LYS A 249 -1.75 -6.56 10.48
N ILE A 250 -0.91 -5.77 9.81
CA ILE A 250 -0.98 -5.59 8.36
C ILE A 250 -0.45 -6.86 7.71
N ASN A 251 -1.26 -7.45 6.84
CA ASN A 251 -0.86 -8.62 6.06
C ASN A 251 0.04 -8.20 4.90
N ILE A 252 1.32 -8.59 4.95
CA ILE A 252 2.35 -8.23 3.94
C ILE A 252 2.60 -9.42 2.98
N GLY A 253 1.68 -10.35 2.89
CA GLY A 253 1.88 -11.60 2.13
C GLY A 253 2.68 -12.66 2.90
N GLY A 254 2.60 -13.91 2.45
CA GLY A 254 3.10 -15.06 3.22
C GLY A 254 4.62 -15.30 3.20
N HIS A 255 5.41 -14.52 2.46
CA HIS A 255 6.84 -14.81 2.22
C HIS A 255 7.79 -13.90 2.99
N TYR A 256 7.75 -13.93 4.32
CA TYR A 256 8.60 -13.11 5.19
C TYR A 256 10.11 -13.20 4.88
N GLY A 257 10.60 -14.33 4.38
CA GLY A 257 12.01 -14.50 4.01
C GLY A 257 12.44 -13.57 2.88
N TYR A 258 11.59 -13.40 1.85
CA TYR A 258 11.85 -12.46 0.76
C TYR A 258 11.77 -11.01 1.24
N VAL A 259 10.82 -10.68 2.12
CA VAL A 259 10.70 -9.34 2.69
C VAL A 259 11.95 -8.95 3.49
N VAL A 260 12.46 -9.86 4.31
CA VAL A 260 13.71 -9.64 5.08
C VAL A 260 14.91 -9.44 4.14
N LEU A 261 15.01 -10.26 3.08
CA LEU A 261 16.05 -10.08 2.06
C LEU A 261 15.93 -8.74 1.34
N LEU A 262 14.71 -8.36 0.97
CA LEU A 262 14.42 -7.08 0.33
C LEU A 262 14.80 -5.89 1.23
N LEU A 263 14.51 -5.96 2.52
CA LEU A 263 14.92 -4.94 3.50
C LEU A 263 16.44 -4.84 3.58
N PHE A 264 17.16 -5.96 3.58
CA PHE A 264 18.62 -5.96 3.59
C PHE A 264 19.20 -5.28 2.35
N VAL A 265 18.72 -5.65 1.16
CA VAL A 265 19.15 -5.05 -0.12
C VAL A 265 18.76 -3.57 -0.19
N GLY A 266 17.54 -3.24 0.24
CA GLY A 266 17.02 -1.87 0.25
C GLY A 266 17.80 -0.94 1.20
N THR A 267 18.12 -1.39 2.40
CA THR A 267 18.97 -0.62 3.36
C THR A 267 20.38 -0.47 2.84
N SER A 268 20.96 -1.51 2.22
CA SER A 268 22.28 -1.43 1.57
C SER A 268 22.29 -0.41 0.45
N PHE A 269 21.24 -0.35 -0.37
CA PHE A 269 21.09 0.66 -1.41
C PHE A 269 21.00 2.06 -0.81
N GLY A 270 20.12 2.28 0.17
CA GLY A 270 19.96 3.57 0.84
C GLY A 270 21.28 4.04 1.45
N ASN A 271 21.98 3.15 2.14
CA ASN A 271 23.25 3.41 2.77
C ASN A 271 24.32 3.82 1.74
N THR A 272 24.42 3.10 0.62
CA THR A 272 25.34 3.40 -0.48
C THR A 272 25.00 4.75 -1.13
N MET A 273 23.72 5.05 -1.34
CA MET A 273 23.26 6.36 -1.82
C MET A 273 23.73 7.49 -0.88
N GLY A 274 23.64 7.25 0.44
CA GLY A 274 24.12 8.16 1.45
C GLY A 274 25.63 8.38 1.38
N LEU A 275 26.43 7.33 1.16
CA LEU A 275 27.87 7.42 0.93
C LEU A 275 28.18 8.26 -0.31
N CYS A 276 27.47 8.05 -1.41
CA CYS A 276 27.66 8.80 -2.66
C CYS A 276 27.40 10.29 -2.47
N ILE A 277 26.23 10.66 -1.91
CA ILE A 277 25.88 12.06 -1.66
C ILE A 277 26.78 12.67 -0.58
N GLY A 278 27.11 11.89 0.46
CA GLY A 278 28.05 12.29 1.52
C GLY A 278 29.46 12.58 1.02
N SER A 279 29.90 11.95 -0.07
CA SER A 279 31.22 12.18 -0.67
C SER A 279 31.34 13.53 -1.41
N THR A 280 30.24 14.20 -1.68
CA THR A 280 30.24 15.52 -2.34
C THR A 280 30.85 16.59 -1.42
N ARG A 281 31.25 17.73 -2.00
CA ARG A 281 31.82 18.86 -1.25
C ARG A 281 30.79 19.85 -0.71
N LEU A 282 29.52 19.45 -0.66
CA LEU A 282 28.43 20.27 -0.14
C LEU A 282 28.52 20.42 1.38
N SER A 283 27.87 21.44 1.96
CA SER A 283 27.69 21.55 3.41
C SER A 283 26.81 20.40 3.93
N ILE A 284 26.89 20.09 5.22
CA ILE A 284 26.12 18.99 5.81
C ILE A 284 24.62 19.23 5.67
N GLU A 285 24.17 20.48 5.80
CA GLU A 285 22.78 20.88 5.65
C GLU A 285 22.31 20.65 4.20
N ALA A 286 23.13 21.02 3.20
CA ALA A 286 22.82 20.80 1.80
C ALA A 286 22.78 19.31 1.44
N LYS A 287 23.70 18.50 2.00
CA LYS A 287 23.69 17.03 1.85
C LYS A 287 22.42 16.43 2.43
N THR A 288 22.05 16.83 3.65
CA THR A 288 20.84 16.36 4.33
C THR A 288 19.59 16.77 3.56
N GLY A 289 19.50 18.01 3.10
CA GLY A 289 18.40 18.50 2.26
C GLY A 289 18.27 17.71 0.95
N THR A 290 19.39 17.41 0.31
CA THR A 290 19.41 16.59 -0.92
C THR A 290 18.92 15.15 -0.64
N LEU A 291 19.37 14.55 0.46
CA LEU A 291 18.93 13.20 0.86
C LEU A 291 17.41 13.15 1.13
N VAL A 292 16.90 14.13 1.88
CA VAL A 292 15.45 14.25 2.13
C VAL A 292 14.70 14.40 0.81
N GLY A 293 15.12 15.34 -0.05
CA GLY A 293 14.47 15.62 -1.31
C GLY A 293 14.46 14.42 -2.25
N VAL A 294 15.61 13.75 -2.41
CA VAL A 294 15.71 12.54 -3.26
C VAL A 294 14.89 11.39 -2.67
N SER A 295 15.04 11.09 -1.38
CA SER A 295 14.35 9.96 -0.76
C SER A 295 12.83 10.14 -0.76
N LEU A 296 12.32 11.31 -0.33
CA LEU A 296 10.89 11.58 -0.34
C LEU A 296 10.33 11.71 -1.76
N GLY A 297 11.08 12.31 -2.69
CA GLY A 297 10.70 12.40 -4.09
C GLY A 297 10.53 11.03 -4.74
N LEU A 298 11.48 10.12 -4.53
CA LEU A 298 11.37 8.73 -5.01
C LEU A 298 10.18 8.00 -4.38
N CYS A 299 9.95 8.17 -3.08
CA CYS A 299 8.82 7.57 -2.39
C CYS A 299 7.47 8.17 -2.80
N PHE A 300 7.42 9.46 -3.13
CA PHE A 300 6.22 10.10 -3.68
C PHE A 300 5.76 9.41 -4.96
N PHE A 301 6.70 9.15 -5.89
CA PHE A 301 6.40 8.43 -7.13
C PHE A 301 6.16 6.92 -6.93
N ALA A 302 6.45 6.38 -5.74
CA ALA A 302 6.16 5.01 -5.34
C ALA A 302 4.86 4.88 -4.52
N ASP A 303 3.90 5.78 -4.73
CA ASP A 303 2.57 5.81 -4.08
C ASP A 303 2.57 6.15 -2.57
N LEU A 304 3.60 6.81 -2.04
CA LEU A 304 3.64 7.15 -0.61
C LEU A 304 2.54 8.15 -0.20
N MET A 305 2.25 9.14 -1.04
CA MET A 305 1.30 10.23 -0.71
C MET A 305 -0.01 10.14 -1.47
N ILE A 306 0.03 9.70 -2.72
CA ILE A 306 -1.13 9.64 -3.60
C ILE A 306 -1.15 8.27 -4.29
N SER A 307 -2.17 7.48 -4.04
CA SER A 307 -2.37 6.19 -4.70
C SER A 307 -2.58 6.36 -6.20
N GLY A 308 -1.94 5.50 -7.00
CA GLY A 308 -2.07 5.48 -8.46
C GLY A 308 -1.05 6.35 -9.22
N ILE A 309 -0.22 7.15 -8.55
CA ILE A 309 0.88 7.90 -9.22
C ILE A 309 1.85 6.92 -9.90
N ARG A 310 2.18 5.81 -9.26
CA ARG A 310 3.06 4.78 -9.82
C ARG A 310 2.49 4.19 -11.12
N ALA A 311 1.19 3.88 -11.15
CA ALA A 311 0.51 3.39 -12.34
C ALA A 311 0.49 4.46 -13.45
N PHE A 312 0.24 5.72 -13.10
CA PHE A 312 0.31 6.85 -14.03
C PHE A 312 1.72 6.98 -14.64
N MET A 313 2.76 6.90 -13.80
CA MET A 313 4.16 6.96 -14.25
C MET A 313 4.50 5.76 -15.16
N GLN A 314 3.99 4.57 -14.87
CA GLN A 314 4.19 3.38 -15.69
C GLN A 314 3.58 3.54 -17.08
N GLN A 315 2.44 4.19 -17.21
CA GLN A 315 1.79 4.44 -18.50
C GLN A 315 2.49 5.51 -19.33
N HIS A 316 3.03 6.58 -18.70
CA HIS A 316 3.59 7.74 -19.41
C HIS A 316 5.10 7.69 -19.48
N ILE A 317 5.79 7.19 -18.45
CA ILE A 317 7.25 7.15 -18.34
C ILE A 317 7.68 5.80 -17.73
N PRO A 318 7.50 4.67 -18.44
CA PRO A 318 7.77 3.34 -17.88
C PRO A 318 9.21 3.14 -17.40
N PHE A 319 10.16 3.83 -18.04
CA PHE A 319 11.57 3.81 -17.67
C PHE A 319 11.84 4.30 -16.23
N PHE A 320 11.05 5.24 -15.73
CA PHE A 320 11.22 5.78 -14.37
C PHE A 320 11.00 4.71 -13.30
N ASN A 321 9.95 3.92 -13.40
CA ASN A 321 9.64 2.87 -12.42
C ASN A 321 10.69 1.76 -12.38
N VAL A 322 11.32 1.46 -13.53
CA VAL A 322 12.39 0.45 -13.63
C VAL A 322 13.68 0.93 -12.94
N ILE A 323 13.94 2.24 -12.91
CA ILE A 323 15.15 2.79 -12.28
C ILE A 323 14.92 3.24 -10.84
N SER A 324 13.70 3.62 -10.49
CA SER A 324 13.37 4.10 -9.15
C SER A 324 13.52 2.99 -8.11
N PRO A 325 14.47 3.11 -7.16
CA PRO A 325 14.65 2.09 -6.12
C PRO A 325 13.44 1.97 -5.21
N ALA A 326 12.72 3.07 -4.96
CA ALA A 326 11.49 3.04 -4.18
C ALA A 326 10.39 2.25 -4.88
N SER A 327 10.19 2.47 -6.19
CA SER A 327 9.23 1.72 -7.00
C SER A 327 9.58 0.23 -7.05
N LEU A 328 10.87 -0.11 -7.25
CA LEU A 328 11.33 -1.50 -7.26
C LEU A 328 11.13 -2.21 -5.91
N ILE A 329 11.34 -1.52 -4.78
CA ILE A 329 11.06 -2.06 -3.45
C ILE A 329 9.56 -2.32 -3.31
N VAL A 330 8.70 -1.38 -3.70
CA VAL A 330 7.24 -1.55 -3.63
C VAL A 330 6.77 -2.67 -4.56
N ASP A 331 7.29 -2.75 -5.80
CA ASP A 331 6.95 -3.80 -6.76
C ASP A 331 7.31 -5.21 -6.28
N SER A 332 8.35 -5.32 -5.44
CA SER A 332 8.79 -6.61 -4.89
C SER A 332 7.84 -7.19 -3.83
N PHE A 333 6.84 -6.45 -3.39
CA PHE A 333 5.79 -6.92 -2.49
C PHE A 333 4.58 -7.49 -3.24
N TYR A 334 4.48 -7.26 -4.55
CA TYR A 334 3.46 -7.81 -5.46
C TYR A 334 3.97 -9.05 -6.17
#